data_39ebbb4d8fc7ee803951c5de41811a4c
#
_entry.id   39ebbb4d8fc7ee803951c5de41811a4c
#
_cell.length_a   1.000
_cell.length_b   1.000
_cell.length_c   1.000
_cell.angle_alpha   90.00
_cell.angle_beta   90.00
_cell.angle_gamma   90.00
#
_symmetry.space_group_name_H-M   'P 1'
#
loop_
_entity.id
_entity.type
_entity.pdbx_description
1 polymer ?
#
loop_
_entity_poly.entity_id
_entity_poly.type
_entity_poly.pdbx_seq_one_letter_code
_entity_poly.pdbx_strand_id
1 'polypeptide(L)'
;MTADINYQTEKYCFMETGEPAHLTRQWAEVLQACREQQAVPEERLRIALLSVDYVTSFELPFRLLLTRAPQLIAGLRENLPLSQKNVRFNSKRFGCVYSLQSDISGIPDEFHYHLSHRIRRMTSTGSTEAPYRQIAREVKVPLKRLERALTSGLEVTALDGLFWFGCQRLAADVLRLRKAGMRIATAGKIVSDNITGTMRGIPVYRCE
;
A
#
# COMPACT_ATOMS: atom_id res chain seq x y z
N MET A 1 22.86 3.73 -10.70
CA MET A 1 22.26 4.64 -9.70
C MET A 1 21.90 3.83 -8.48
N THR A 2 22.35 4.22 -7.30
CA THR A 2 21.97 3.57 -6.04
C THR A 2 20.55 3.97 -5.67
N ALA A 3 19.73 3.00 -5.23
CA ALA A 3 18.38 3.29 -4.73
C ALA A 3 18.48 4.07 -3.41
N ASP A 4 17.81 5.22 -3.32
CA ASP A 4 17.80 6.03 -2.10
C ASP A 4 16.86 5.46 -1.03
N ILE A 5 15.80 4.77 -1.45
CA ILE A 5 14.77 4.21 -0.57
C ILE A 5 14.35 2.84 -1.09
N ASN A 6 14.18 1.91 -0.16
CA ASN A 6 13.66 0.59 -0.42
C ASN A 6 12.58 0.25 0.63
N TYR A 7 11.43 -0.29 0.20
CA TYR A 7 10.39 -0.77 1.10
C TYR A 7 10.38 -2.29 1.09
N GLN A 8 10.74 -2.88 2.22
CA GLN A 8 10.66 -4.32 2.41
C GLN A 8 9.41 -4.66 3.21
N THR A 9 8.59 -5.54 2.65
CA THR A 9 7.48 -6.14 3.38
C THR A 9 7.96 -7.44 4.00
N GLU A 10 7.90 -7.54 5.33
CA GLU A 10 8.16 -8.82 5.99
C GLU A 10 6.97 -9.77 5.78
N LYS A 11 7.26 -11.09 5.79
CA LYS A 11 6.21 -12.11 5.75
C LYS A 11 5.16 -11.85 6.82
N TYR A 12 3.91 -11.85 6.40
CA TYR A 12 2.78 -11.70 7.28
C TYR A 12 2.71 -12.88 8.26
N CYS A 13 2.66 -12.59 9.54
CA CYS A 13 2.04 -13.51 10.47
C CYS A 13 0.53 -13.28 10.36
N PHE A 14 -0.13 -14.03 9.52
CA PHE A 14 -1.57 -14.17 9.63
C PHE A 14 -1.84 -14.83 10.97
N MET A 15 -2.70 -14.21 11.76
CA MET A 15 -3.17 -14.78 13.01
C MET A 15 -3.90 -16.11 12.75
N GLU A 16 -4.31 -16.78 13.77
CA GLU A 16 -4.84 -18.14 13.94
C GLU A 16 -5.67 -18.77 12.80
N THR A 17 -6.30 -17.97 11.96
CA THR A 17 -7.08 -18.46 10.82
C THR A 17 -6.30 -18.53 9.53
N GLY A 18 -5.09 -17.98 9.48
CA GLY A 18 -4.21 -18.03 8.32
C GLY A 18 -4.88 -17.74 6.96
N GLU A 19 -4.09 -17.36 6.00
CA GLU A 19 -4.56 -17.33 4.62
C GLU A 19 -4.75 -18.77 4.13
N PRO A 20 -5.86 -19.11 3.43
CA PRO A 20 -6.02 -20.42 2.83
C PRO A 20 -4.84 -20.78 1.93
N ALA A 21 -4.37 -22.03 2.02
CA ALA A 21 -3.16 -22.47 1.31
C ALA A 21 -3.23 -22.28 -0.23
N HIS A 22 -4.43 -22.36 -0.80
CA HIS A 22 -4.63 -22.09 -2.23
C HIS A 22 -4.40 -20.62 -2.57
N LEU A 23 -4.90 -19.68 -1.75
CA LEU A 23 -4.65 -18.25 -1.94
C LEU A 23 -3.18 -17.89 -1.79
N THR A 24 -2.49 -18.50 -0.82
CA THR A 24 -1.03 -18.30 -0.67
C THR A 24 -0.28 -18.70 -1.94
N ARG A 25 -0.66 -19.81 -2.58
CA ARG A 25 -0.06 -20.24 -3.86
C ARG A 25 -0.39 -19.27 -4.99
N GLN A 26 -1.66 -18.91 -5.14
CA GLN A 26 -2.10 -17.93 -6.15
C GLN A 26 -1.33 -16.61 -6.01
N TRP A 27 -1.16 -16.11 -4.79
CA TRP A 27 -0.38 -14.88 -4.56
C TRP A 27 1.11 -15.03 -4.89
N ALA A 28 1.70 -16.21 -4.67
CA ALA A 28 3.08 -16.46 -5.07
C ALA A 28 3.22 -16.41 -6.61
N GLU A 29 2.28 -16.98 -7.35
CA GLU A 29 2.22 -16.94 -8.82
C GLU A 29 2.04 -15.50 -9.33
N VAL A 30 1.15 -14.72 -8.71
CA VAL A 30 0.98 -13.29 -9.02
C VAL A 30 2.29 -12.51 -8.87
N LEU A 31 2.98 -12.69 -7.76
CA LEU A 31 4.23 -11.97 -7.52
C LEU A 31 5.33 -12.39 -8.50
N GLN A 32 5.37 -13.67 -8.86
CA GLN A 32 6.29 -14.17 -9.88
C GLN A 32 5.96 -13.57 -11.26
N ALA A 33 4.71 -13.60 -11.70
CA ALA A 33 4.27 -13.01 -12.96
C ALA A 33 4.55 -11.50 -13.01
N CYS A 34 4.29 -10.78 -11.91
CA CYS A 34 4.62 -9.35 -11.81
C CYS A 34 6.12 -9.08 -12.00
N ARG A 35 6.98 -9.96 -11.48
CA ARG A 35 8.43 -9.85 -11.61
C ARG A 35 8.88 -10.13 -13.03
N GLU A 36 8.42 -11.23 -13.62
CA GLU A 36 8.77 -11.64 -14.98
C GLU A 36 8.36 -10.60 -16.03
N GLN A 37 7.17 -10.01 -15.87
CA GLN A 37 6.64 -8.99 -16.78
C GLN A 37 7.09 -7.59 -16.44
N GLN A 38 7.85 -7.38 -15.36
CA GLN A 38 8.20 -6.05 -14.83
C GLN A 38 6.97 -5.14 -14.69
N ALA A 39 5.88 -5.72 -14.20
CA ALA A 39 4.54 -5.16 -14.24
C ALA A 39 4.45 -3.79 -13.52
N VAL A 40 3.85 -2.82 -14.19
CA VAL A 40 3.50 -1.52 -13.61
C VAL A 40 2.31 -1.66 -12.64
N PRO A 41 2.04 -0.71 -11.76
CA PRO A 41 1.01 -0.84 -10.71
C PRO A 41 -0.37 -1.29 -11.20
N GLU A 42 -0.84 -0.76 -12.33
CA GLU A 42 -2.14 -1.15 -12.91
C GLU A 42 -2.12 -2.60 -13.39
N GLU A 43 -1.05 -3.00 -14.05
CA GLU A 43 -0.87 -4.36 -14.54
C GLU A 43 -0.75 -5.37 -13.39
N ARG A 44 -0.10 -5.01 -12.27
CA ARG A 44 -0.05 -5.87 -11.07
C ARG A 44 -1.44 -6.16 -10.53
N LEU A 45 -2.30 -5.13 -10.49
CA LEU A 45 -3.68 -5.32 -10.04
C LEU A 45 -4.46 -6.19 -11.02
N ARG A 46 -4.27 -6.00 -12.33
CA ARG A 46 -4.90 -6.82 -13.37
C ARG A 46 -4.47 -8.29 -13.26
N ILE A 47 -3.16 -8.54 -13.14
CA ILE A 47 -2.63 -9.91 -12.94
C ILE A 47 -3.24 -10.53 -11.69
N ALA A 48 -3.26 -9.81 -10.56
CA ALA A 48 -3.85 -10.32 -9.33
C ALA A 48 -5.33 -10.69 -9.52
N LEU A 49 -6.15 -9.80 -10.08
CA LEU A 49 -7.57 -10.05 -10.29
C LEU A 49 -7.84 -11.25 -11.21
N LEU A 50 -6.94 -11.53 -12.15
CA LEU A 50 -7.06 -12.68 -13.07
C LEU A 50 -6.57 -13.99 -12.45
N SER A 51 -5.74 -13.95 -11.42
CA SER A 51 -5.02 -15.12 -10.91
C SER A 51 -5.47 -15.57 -9.52
N VAL A 52 -6.11 -14.68 -8.74
CA VAL A 52 -6.60 -15.05 -7.40
C VAL A 52 -8.11 -15.05 -7.36
N ASP A 53 -8.68 -15.84 -6.48
CA ASP A 53 -10.14 -15.93 -6.32
C ASP A 53 -10.74 -14.58 -5.92
N TYR A 54 -10.02 -13.82 -5.10
CA TYR A 54 -10.38 -12.47 -4.73
C TYR A 54 -9.19 -11.66 -4.23
N VAL A 55 -9.29 -10.34 -4.32
CA VAL A 55 -8.35 -9.40 -3.70
C VAL A 55 -9.08 -8.55 -2.66
N THR A 56 -8.37 -8.12 -1.61
CA THR A 56 -8.93 -7.23 -0.60
C THR A 56 -8.31 -5.84 -0.70
N SER A 57 -9.11 -4.81 -0.52
CA SER A 57 -8.63 -3.42 -0.60
C SER A 57 -7.53 -3.09 0.43
N PHE A 58 -7.50 -3.83 1.54
CA PHE A 58 -6.51 -3.61 2.61
C PHE A 58 -5.20 -4.39 2.39
N GLU A 59 -5.18 -5.41 1.53
CA GLU A 59 -3.97 -6.18 1.20
C GLU A 59 -3.18 -5.61 0.03
N LEU A 60 -3.86 -5.01 -0.95
CA LEU A 60 -3.25 -4.50 -2.17
C LEU A 60 -2.06 -3.55 -1.95
N PRO A 61 -2.12 -2.59 -1.00
CA PRO A 61 -0.98 -1.73 -0.71
C PRO A 61 0.27 -2.49 -0.27
N PHE A 62 0.10 -3.59 0.45
CA PHE A 62 1.19 -4.38 1.02
C PHE A 62 1.71 -5.42 0.04
N ARG A 63 0.81 -6.18 -0.58
CA ARG A 63 1.19 -7.26 -1.50
C ARG A 63 1.76 -6.75 -2.81
N LEU A 64 1.18 -5.66 -3.34
CA LEU A 64 1.52 -5.13 -4.66
C LEU A 64 2.12 -3.72 -4.63
N LEU A 65 2.35 -3.15 -3.45
CA LEU A 65 2.85 -1.77 -3.25
C LEU A 65 1.98 -0.72 -3.97
N LEU A 66 0.66 -0.91 -3.95
CA LEU A 66 -0.29 -0.03 -4.60
C LEU A 66 -0.74 1.11 -3.68
N THR A 67 -0.29 2.33 -3.96
CA THR A 67 -0.68 3.53 -3.19
C THR A 67 -2.02 4.12 -3.62
N ARG A 68 -2.55 3.71 -4.78
CA ARG A 68 -3.79 4.22 -5.37
C ARG A 68 -4.77 3.10 -5.72
N ALA A 69 -4.83 2.05 -4.91
CA ALA A 69 -5.67 0.90 -5.17
C ALA A 69 -7.14 1.25 -5.51
N PRO A 70 -7.83 2.18 -4.80
CA PRO A 70 -9.21 2.53 -5.17
C PRO A 70 -9.37 3.14 -6.56
N GLN A 71 -8.41 3.98 -6.99
CA GLN A 71 -8.44 4.60 -8.32
C GLN A 71 -8.15 3.56 -9.41
N LEU A 72 -7.18 2.67 -9.18
CA LEU A 72 -6.86 1.59 -10.12
C LEU A 72 -8.05 0.64 -10.30
N ILE A 73 -8.73 0.28 -9.20
CA ILE A 73 -9.94 -0.54 -9.26
C ILE A 73 -11.06 0.17 -10.04
N ALA A 74 -11.25 1.47 -9.82
CA ALA A 74 -12.25 2.23 -10.56
C ALA A 74 -11.97 2.23 -12.07
N GLY A 75 -10.72 2.41 -12.49
CA GLY A 75 -10.32 2.33 -13.91
C GLY A 75 -10.52 0.93 -14.50
N LEU A 76 -10.16 -0.12 -13.77
CA LEU A 76 -10.33 -1.49 -14.26
C LEU A 76 -11.79 -1.93 -14.39
N ARG A 77 -12.71 -1.34 -13.63
CA ARG A 77 -14.16 -1.63 -13.73
C ARG A 77 -14.77 -1.28 -15.08
N GLU A 78 -14.17 -0.36 -15.82
CA GLU A 78 -14.62 0.01 -17.16
C GLU A 78 -14.42 -1.16 -18.15
N ASN A 79 -13.47 -2.05 -17.87
CA ASN A 79 -13.06 -3.11 -18.78
C ASN A 79 -13.22 -4.53 -18.20
N LEU A 80 -13.46 -4.65 -16.90
CA LEU A 80 -13.56 -5.95 -16.21
C LEU A 80 -14.86 -6.04 -15.39
N PRO A 81 -15.57 -7.17 -15.43
CA PRO A 81 -16.80 -7.39 -14.65
C PRO A 81 -16.46 -7.65 -13.17
N LEU A 82 -16.12 -6.60 -12.42
CA LEU A 82 -15.73 -6.72 -11.03
C LEU A 82 -16.93 -6.79 -10.08
N SER A 83 -17.10 -7.93 -9.43
CA SER A 83 -17.97 -8.09 -8.27
C SER A 83 -17.30 -7.49 -7.05
N GLN A 84 -18.10 -6.92 -6.12
CA GLN A 84 -17.62 -6.30 -4.90
C GLN A 84 -18.55 -6.56 -3.74
N LYS A 85 -17.98 -6.84 -2.56
CA LYS A 85 -18.69 -6.75 -1.30
C LYS A 85 -17.86 -6.08 -0.19
N ASN A 86 -18.55 -5.47 0.78
CA ASN A 86 -17.91 -4.94 1.98
C ASN A 86 -17.54 -6.09 2.91
N VAL A 87 -16.40 -5.97 3.56
CA VAL A 87 -15.95 -6.95 4.56
C VAL A 87 -15.71 -6.26 5.90
N ARG A 88 -15.78 -7.06 6.96
CA ARG A 88 -15.62 -6.63 8.35
C ARG A 88 -14.36 -7.24 8.95
N PHE A 89 -13.89 -6.60 9.99
CA PHE A 89 -12.89 -7.11 10.92
C PHE A 89 -13.28 -6.67 12.32
N ASN A 90 -13.43 -7.62 13.26
CA ASN A 90 -13.96 -7.38 14.61
C ASN A 90 -15.29 -6.59 14.54
N SER A 91 -16.22 -7.06 13.71
CA SER A 91 -17.56 -6.51 13.50
C SER A 91 -17.62 -5.08 12.95
N LYS A 92 -16.47 -4.48 12.63
CA LYS A 92 -16.39 -3.15 12.01
C LYS A 92 -16.07 -3.26 10.53
N ARG A 93 -16.68 -2.38 9.73
CA ARG A 93 -16.32 -2.27 8.31
C ARG A 93 -14.82 -1.99 8.19
N PHE A 94 -14.14 -2.84 7.44
CA PHE A 94 -12.69 -2.80 7.31
C PHE A 94 -12.22 -2.49 5.88
N GLY A 95 -12.97 -2.93 4.87
CA GLY A 95 -12.63 -2.72 3.48
C GLY A 95 -13.61 -3.38 2.54
N CYS A 96 -13.14 -3.70 1.35
CA CYS A 96 -13.89 -4.38 0.31
C CYS A 96 -13.09 -5.56 -0.24
N VAL A 97 -13.81 -6.59 -0.65
CA VAL A 97 -13.33 -7.66 -1.54
C VAL A 97 -13.71 -7.30 -2.96
N TYR A 98 -12.85 -7.65 -3.90
CA TYR A 98 -13.07 -7.57 -5.34
C TYR A 98 -12.72 -8.92 -5.97
N SER A 99 -13.55 -9.37 -6.92
CA SER A 99 -13.35 -10.62 -7.66
C SER A 99 -13.90 -10.50 -9.07
N LEU A 100 -13.36 -11.28 -9.99
CA LEU A 100 -13.94 -11.47 -11.33
C LEU A 100 -15.06 -12.52 -11.33
N GLN A 101 -15.20 -13.29 -10.27
CA GLN A 101 -16.30 -14.22 -10.11
C GLN A 101 -17.62 -13.45 -9.94
N SER A 102 -18.67 -13.89 -10.63
CA SER A 102 -20.01 -13.30 -10.49
C SER A 102 -20.63 -13.63 -9.14
N ASP A 103 -20.41 -14.84 -8.64
CA ASP A 103 -20.84 -15.27 -7.31
C ASP A 103 -19.68 -15.17 -6.31
N ILE A 104 -19.82 -14.25 -5.37
CA ILE A 104 -18.88 -14.02 -4.28
C ILE A 104 -19.48 -14.36 -2.91
N SER A 105 -20.57 -15.12 -2.88
CA SER A 105 -21.25 -15.53 -1.63
C SER A 105 -20.37 -16.41 -0.76
N GLY A 106 -19.52 -17.25 -1.36
CA GLY A 106 -18.57 -18.12 -0.68
C GLY A 106 -17.38 -17.40 -0.02
N ILE A 107 -17.15 -16.13 -0.34
CA ILE A 107 -16.08 -15.35 0.29
C ILE A 107 -16.57 -14.87 1.66
N PRO A 108 -15.79 -15.01 2.76
CA PRO A 108 -16.22 -14.57 4.09
C PRO A 108 -16.61 -13.09 4.15
N ASP A 109 -17.64 -12.76 4.91
CA ASP A 109 -18.04 -11.38 5.19
C ASP A 109 -17.18 -10.76 6.29
N GLU A 110 -16.59 -11.59 7.15
CA GLU A 110 -15.70 -11.15 8.22
C GLU A 110 -14.36 -11.84 8.11
N PHE A 111 -13.30 -11.03 8.17
CA PHE A 111 -11.93 -11.51 8.21
C PHE A 111 -11.40 -11.43 9.64
N HIS A 112 -10.80 -12.53 10.10
CA HIS A 112 -10.22 -12.64 11.43
C HIS A 112 -8.71 -12.36 11.44
N TYR A 113 -8.14 -12.08 10.27
CA TYR A 113 -6.76 -11.65 10.12
C TYR A 113 -6.68 -10.27 9.48
N HIS A 114 -5.70 -9.51 9.84
CA HIS A 114 -5.29 -8.31 9.13
C HIS A 114 -3.78 -8.35 8.92
N LEU A 115 -3.32 -7.64 7.90
CA LEU A 115 -1.89 -7.52 7.68
C LEU A 115 -1.29 -6.71 8.82
N SER A 116 -0.52 -7.36 9.70
CA SER A 116 0.27 -6.63 10.67
C SER A 116 1.38 -5.90 9.93
N HIS A 117 1.41 -4.59 10.10
CA HIS A 117 2.26 -3.65 9.38
C HIS A 117 3.74 -3.82 9.72
N ARG A 118 4.41 -4.79 9.13
CA ARG A 118 5.87 -4.89 9.19
C ARG A 118 6.46 -4.47 7.86
N ILE A 119 6.43 -3.18 7.63
CA ILE A 119 7.15 -2.56 6.53
C ILE A 119 8.42 -1.97 7.09
N ARG A 120 9.53 -2.24 6.43
CA ARG A 120 10.80 -1.59 6.67
C ARG A 120 11.07 -0.58 5.58
N ARG A 121 11.46 0.60 5.99
CA ARG A 121 12.00 1.64 5.12
C ARG A 121 13.52 1.59 5.23
N MET A 122 14.17 1.22 4.14
CA MET A 122 15.63 1.10 4.08
C MET A 122 16.20 2.22 3.21
N THR A 123 17.36 2.71 3.59
CA THR A 123 18.19 3.59 2.77
C THR A 123 19.58 2.97 2.61
N SER A 124 20.45 3.59 1.82
CA SER A 124 21.85 3.17 1.70
C SER A 124 22.59 3.13 3.05
N THR A 125 22.11 3.89 4.04
CA THR A 125 22.70 3.97 5.39
C THR A 125 22.03 3.05 6.41
N GLY A 126 20.99 2.29 6.00
CA GLY A 126 20.28 1.35 6.88
C GLY A 126 18.80 1.67 7.07
N SER A 127 18.18 1.08 8.10
CA SER A 127 16.77 1.29 8.41
C SER A 127 16.51 2.70 8.96
N THR A 128 15.54 3.40 8.38
CA THR A 128 15.15 4.76 8.77
C THR A 128 13.69 4.86 9.20
N GLU A 129 13.07 3.75 9.52
CA GLU A 129 11.64 3.68 9.86
C GLU A 129 11.30 4.20 11.25
N ALA A 130 12.26 4.22 12.18
CA ALA A 130 12.03 4.54 13.59
C ALA A 130 11.30 5.88 13.81
N PRO A 131 11.70 7.01 13.20
CA PRO A 131 11.00 8.27 13.41
C PRO A 131 9.56 8.26 12.86
N TYR A 132 9.31 7.59 11.74
CA TYR A 132 7.95 7.45 11.16
C TYR A 132 7.06 6.64 12.08
N ARG A 133 7.58 5.53 12.62
CA ARG A 133 6.88 4.65 13.55
C ARG A 133 6.57 5.36 14.86
N GLN A 134 7.50 6.16 15.37
CA GLN A 134 7.30 6.95 16.58
C GLN A 134 6.15 7.95 16.41
N ILE A 135 6.17 8.75 15.34
CA ILE A 135 5.08 9.70 15.03
C ILE A 135 3.73 8.98 14.92
N ALA A 136 3.71 7.81 14.27
CA ALA A 136 2.48 7.03 14.12
C ALA A 136 1.89 6.56 15.46
N ARG A 137 2.73 6.32 16.47
CA ARG A 137 2.31 5.93 17.82
C ARG A 137 1.83 7.14 18.65
N GLU A 138 2.52 8.27 18.55
CA GLU A 138 2.25 9.46 19.34
C GLU A 138 1.05 10.27 18.85
N VAL A 139 0.84 10.31 17.53
CA VAL A 139 -0.18 11.16 16.89
C VAL A 139 -1.29 10.30 16.30
N LYS A 140 -2.56 10.55 16.67
CA LYS A 140 -3.69 9.73 16.22
C LYS A 140 -4.22 10.11 14.84
N VAL A 141 -4.23 11.41 14.51
CA VAL A 141 -4.86 11.94 13.28
C VAL A 141 -3.90 11.87 12.10
N PRO A 142 -4.25 11.22 10.97
CA PRO A 142 -3.37 11.05 9.81
C PRO A 142 -2.73 12.35 9.29
N LEU A 143 -3.54 13.39 9.07
CA LEU A 143 -3.04 14.68 8.59
C LEU A 143 -2.03 15.32 9.57
N LYS A 144 -2.25 15.17 10.88
CA LYS A 144 -1.33 15.66 11.91
C LYS A 144 -0.04 14.83 11.99
N ARG A 145 -0.09 13.55 11.68
CA ARG A 145 1.10 12.72 11.52
C ARG A 145 1.97 13.23 10.38
N LEU A 146 1.34 13.50 9.23
CA LEU A 146 2.03 14.06 8.07
C LEU A 146 2.66 15.43 8.38
N GLU A 147 1.88 16.33 8.97
CA GLU A 147 2.35 17.65 9.41
C GLU A 147 3.57 17.51 10.34
N ARG A 148 3.47 16.68 11.38
CA ARG A 148 4.57 16.42 12.33
C ARG A 148 5.81 15.86 11.65
N ALA A 149 5.65 14.92 10.73
CA ALA A 149 6.77 14.33 10.01
C ALA A 149 7.52 15.39 9.18
N LEU A 150 6.77 16.18 8.42
CA LEU A 150 7.35 17.24 7.58
C LEU A 150 8.03 18.32 8.43
N THR A 151 7.40 18.77 9.51
CA THR A 151 8.01 19.78 10.42
C THR A 151 9.22 19.25 11.19
N SER A 152 9.31 17.93 11.37
CA SER A 152 10.51 17.28 11.94
C SER A 152 11.62 17.05 10.90
N GLY A 153 11.49 17.59 9.69
CA GLY A 153 12.50 17.46 8.63
C GLY A 153 12.51 16.10 7.93
N LEU A 154 11.48 15.26 8.14
CA LEU A 154 11.41 13.96 7.46
C LEU A 154 10.93 14.11 6.02
N GLU A 155 11.51 13.32 5.14
CA GLU A 155 11.05 13.14 3.77
C GLU A 155 9.93 12.12 3.73
N VAL A 156 8.81 12.46 3.10
CA VAL A 156 7.62 11.59 3.06
C VAL A 156 7.28 11.19 1.62
N THR A 157 7.27 9.89 1.36
CA THR A 157 6.79 9.30 0.10
C THR A 157 5.32 8.89 0.20
N ALA A 158 4.70 8.53 -0.92
CA ALA A 158 3.34 8.01 -0.92
C ALA A 158 3.19 6.73 -0.07
N LEU A 159 4.20 5.86 -0.06
CA LEU A 159 4.21 4.66 0.77
C LEU A 159 4.38 4.99 2.25
N ASP A 160 5.26 5.93 2.61
CA ASP A 160 5.37 6.41 4.01
C ASP A 160 4.03 6.98 4.51
N GLY A 161 3.39 7.82 3.68
CA GLY A 161 2.08 8.39 3.99
C GLY A 161 1.02 7.32 4.26
N LEU A 162 0.99 6.29 3.43
CA LEU A 162 0.03 5.20 3.55
C LEU A 162 0.33 4.32 4.77
N PHE A 163 1.55 3.83 4.90
CA PHE A 163 1.91 2.81 5.87
C PHE A 163 2.06 3.34 7.30
N TRP A 164 2.71 4.49 7.45
CA TRP A 164 2.98 5.04 8.78
C TRP A 164 1.89 5.99 9.24
N PHE A 165 1.34 6.77 8.32
CA PHE A 165 0.45 7.87 8.69
C PHE A 165 -1.03 7.61 8.36
N GLY A 166 -1.35 6.61 7.53
CA GLY A 166 -2.72 6.32 7.10
C GLY A 166 -3.28 7.34 6.08
N CYS A 167 -2.40 8.08 5.41
CA CYS A 167 -2.75 9.04 4.36
C CYS A 167 -2.95 8.29 3.04
N GLN A 168 -4.19 7.96 2.69
CA GLN A 168 -4.49 7.26 1.43
C GLN A 168 -4.32 8.13 0.18
N ARG A 169 -4.35 9.44 0.33
CA ARG A 169 -4.25 10.43 -0.77
C ARG A 169 -3.22 11.50 -0.42
N LEU A 170 -1.96 11.07 -0.24
CA LEU A 170 -0.88 11.94 0.25
C LEU A 170 -0.77 13.27 -0.49
N ALA A 171 -0.87 13.28 -1.83
CA ALA A 171 -0.78 14.52 -2.61
C ALA A 171 -1.90 15.52 -2.25
N ALA A 172 -3.11 15.04 -1.96
CA ALA A 172 -4.22 15.89 -1.52
C ALA A 172 -3.98 16.44 -0.10
N ASP A 173 -3.45 15.61 0.79
CA ASP A 173 -3.12 16.03 2.16
C ASP A 173 -1.97 17.05 2.16
N VAL A 174 -0.95 16.88 1.31
CA VAL A 174 0.11 17.86 1.08
C VAL A 174 -0.47 19.19 0.56
N LEU A 175 -1.40 19.13 -0.41
CA LEU A 175 -2.06 20.34 -0.90
C LEU A 175 -2.83 21.07 0.20
N ARG A 176 -3.50 20.34 1.10
CA ARG A 176 -4.18 20.94 2.27
C ARG A 176 -3.20 21.65 3.20
N LEU A 177 -2.05 21.02 3.49
CA LEU A 177 -1.01 21.62 4.33
C LEU A 177 -0.38 22.85 3.67
N ARG A 178 -0.15 22.84 2.36
CA ARG A 178 0.31 24.01 1.60
C ARG A 178 -0.69 25.17 1.67
N LYS A 179 -1.99 24.88 1.51
CA LYS A 179 -3.04 25.89 1.68
C LYS A 179 -3.13 26.42 3.11
N ALA A 180 -2.71 25.67 4.10
CA ALA A 180 -2.60 26.10 5.49
C ALA A 180 -1.29 26.87 5.80
N GLY A 181 -0.47 27.17 4.78
CA GLY A 181 0.73 28.00 4.91
C GLY A 181 2.04 27.22 5.04
N MET A 182 2.02 25.89 5.03
CA MET A 182 3.28 25.13 5.08
C MET A 182 4.04 25.22 3.75
N ARG A 183 5.34 25.51 3.81
CA ARG A 183 6.25 25.44 2.67
C ARG A 183 6.72 24.01 2.49
N ILE A 184 6.18 23.32 1.48
CA ILE A 184 6.49 21.92 1.22
C ILE A 184 7.00 21.81 -0.22
N ALA A 185 8.27 21.41 -0.37
CA ALA A 185 8.87 21.08 -1.65
C ALA A 185 8.46 19.68 -2.11
N THR A 186 8.49 19.46 -3.42
CA THR A 186 8.40 18.15 -4.04
C THR A 186 9.70 17.87 -4.78
N ALA A 187 10.40 16.81 -4.43
CA ALA A 187 11.59 16.32 -5.09
C ALA A 187 11.35 14.95 -5.72
N GLY A 188 12.13 14.57 -6.72
CA GLY A 188 12.17 13.21 -7.26
C GLY A 188 13.22 12.38 -6.54
N LYS A 189 12.90 11.13 -6.21
CA LYS A 189 13.87 10.13 -5.72
C LYS A 189 13.76 8.84 -6.50
N ILE A 190 14.91 8.19 -6.66
CA ILE A 190 14.96 6.85 -7.25
C ILE A 190 14.79 5.82 -6.12
N VAL A 191 13.92 4.87 -6.33
CA VAL A 191 13.64 3.79 -5.39
C VAL A 191 13.72 2.44 -6.08
N SER A 192 14.10 1.41 -5.34
CA SER A 192 13.97 0.03 -5.80
C SER A 192 12.54 -0.46 -5.60
N ASP A 193 11.96 -1.04 -6.64
CA ASP A 193 10.69 -1.74 -6.55
C ASP A 193 10.95 -3.22 -6.26
N ASN A 194 10.66 -3.66 -5.06
CA ASN A 194 10.98 -5.02 -4.59
C ASN A 194 10.14 -6.12 -5.26
N ILE A 195 9.04 -5.76 -5.91
CA ILE A 195 8.21 -6.74 -6.62
C ILE A 195 8.85 -7.09 -7.95
N THR A 196 9.25 -6.07 -8.71
CA THR A 196 9.79 -6.25 -10.06
C THR A 196 11.32 -6.24 -10.12
N GLY A 197 11.99 -5.76 -9.08
CA GLY A 197 13.44 -5.56 -9.06
C GLY A 197 13.91 -4.35 -9.87
N THR A 198 12.98 -3.54 -10.40
CA THR A 198 13.30 -2.37 -11.21
C THR A 198 13.49 -1.11 -10.38
N MET A 199 14.17 -0.13 -10.96
CA MET A 199 14.33 1.20 -10.38
C MET A 199 13.27 2.14 -10.92
N ARG A 200 12.63 2.94 -10.04
CA ARG A 200 11.62 3.93 -10.46
C ARG A 200 11.79 5.25 -9.74
N GLY A 201 11.42 6.35 -10.43
CA GLY A 201 11.31 7.66 -9.81
C GLY A 201 9.97 7.83 -9.08
N ILE A 202 10.02 8.34 -7.88
CA ILE A 202 8.82 8.68 -7.10
C ILE A 202 8.92 10.11 -6.56
N PRO A 203 7.77 10.79 -6.34
CA PRO A 203 7.76 12.06 -5.64
C PRO A 203 8.00 11.87 -4.14
N VAL A 204 8.78 12.77 -3.58
CA VAL A 204 9.08 12.89 -2.16
C VAL A 204 8.75 14.30 -1.70
N TYR A 205 8.08 14.42 -0.57
CA TYR A 205 7.70 15.68 0.04
C TYR A 205 8.58 15.98 1.25
N ARG A 206 9.02 17.24 1.39
CA ARG A 206 9.79 17.74 2.54
C ARG A 206 9.45 19.19 2.83
N CYS A 207 9.56 19.63 4.07
CA CYS A 207 9.54 21.06 4.40
C CYS A 207 10.78 21.77 3.85
N GLU A 208 10.60 23.02 3.44
CA GLU A 208 11.67 23.97 3.10
C GLU A 208 12.10 24.76 4.33
#